data_c11d38fd7529ddcdfdfd6d3509e4087d
#
_entry.id   c11d38fd7529ddcdfdfd6d3509e4087d
#
_cell.length_a   1.000
_cell.length_b   1.000
_cell.length_c   1.000
_cell.angle_alpha   90.00
_cell.angle_beta   90.00
_cell.angle_gamma   90.00
#
_symmetry.space_group_name_H-M   'P 1'
#
loop_
_entity.id
_entity.type
_entity.pdbx_description
1 polymer ?
#
loop_
_entity_poly.entity_id
_entity_poly.type
_entity_poly.pdbx_seq_one_letter_code
_entity_poly.pdbx_strand_id
1 'polypeptide(L)'
;MVLLRLQPVQISKYWDVVRYTLAVSVPPITKLTDRYFVKCLEALLAGKMQAWVFLEKVVATKINAMVVTEIIGDPISGTKSLLVYAGTTFEVDPNLKEWKGATIKLMRFAKANGCVNMTSYVNNPRLMEIYKKIGIRSEYFFVEIGLDKPL
;
A
#
# COMPACT_ATOMS: atom_id res chain seq x y z
N MET A 1 1.53 12.73 -12.95
CA MET A 1 1.52 11.24 -12.79
C MET A 1 0.11 10.72 -12.56
N VAL A 2 -0.17 9.51 -13.01
CA VAL A 2 -1.46 8.82 -12.84
C VAL A 2 -1.26 7.57 -12.01
N LEU A 3 -2.14 7.33 -11.04
CA LEU A 3 -2.20 6.08 -10.28
C LEU A 3 -3.14 5.11 -11.01
N LEU A 4 -2.65 3.94 -11.38
CA LEU A 4 -3.43 2.88 -12.04
C LEU A 4 -3.32 1.57 -11.25
N ARG A 5 -4.45 0.85 -11.13
CA ARG A 5 -4.45 -0.49 -10.58
C ARG A 5 -3.98 -1.50 -11.64
N LEU A 6 -3.04 -2.35 -11.26
CA LEU A 6 -2.66 -3.50 -12.10
C LEU A 6 -3.79 -4.53 -12.09
N GLN A 7 -4.19 -4.96 -13.28
CA GLN A 7 -5.12 -6.06 -13.42
C GLN A 7 -4.41 -7.40 -13.12
N PRO A 8 -5.13 -8.46 -12.72
CA PRO A 8 -4.50 -9.76 -12.40
C PRO A 8 -3.55 -10.27 -13.47
N VAL A 9 -3.89 -10.11 -14.76
CA VAL A 9 -3.03 -10.51 -15.89
C VAL A 9 -1.73 -9.72 -15.98
N GLN A 10 -1.67 -8.52 -15.38
CA GLN A 10 -0.49 -7.65 -15.36
C GLN A 10 0.43 -7.93 -14.16
N ILE A 11 -0.10 -8.55 -13.10
CA ILE A 11 0.67 -8.84 -11.89
C ILE A 11 1.87 -9.72 -12.21
N SER A 12 1.70 -10.78 -12.97
CA SER A 12 2.81 -11.68 -13.36
C SER A 12 3.87 -10.95 -14.15
N LYS A 13 3.48 -10.06 -15.07
CA LYS A 13 4.41 -9.25 -15.88
C LYS A 13 5.27 -8.31 -15.02
N TYR A 14 4.69 -7.71 -13.97
CA TYR A 14 5.35 -6.75 -13.10
C TYR A 14 5.74 -7.34 -11.75
N TRP A 15 5.75 -8.67 -11.62
CA TRP A 15 5.98 -9.34 -10.35
C TRP A 15 7.29 -8.95 -9.67
N ASP A 16 8.37 -8.77 -10.43
CA ASP A 16 9.66 -8.37 -9.85
C ASP A 16 9.58 -7.02 -9.12
N VAL A 17 8.85 -6.06 -9.69
CA VAL A 17 8.64 -4.73 -9.08
C VAL A 17 7.73 -4.83 -7.87
N VAL A 18 6.66 -5.61 -7.96
CA VAL A 18 5.73 -5.86 -6.83
C VAL A 18 6.47 -6.54 -5.68
N ARG A 19 7.23 -7.58 -5.97
CA ARG A 19 8.02 -8.32 -4.98
C ARG A 19 9.05 -7.42 -4.30
N TYR A 20 9.75 -6.60 -5.05
CA TYR A 20 10.68 -5.61 -4.51
C TYR A 20 9.97 -4.64 -3.56
N THR A 21 8.84 -4.08 -3.96
CA THR A 21 8.05 -3.16 -3.12
C THR A 21 7.65 -3.83 -1.81
N LEU A 22 7.15 -5.06 -1.87
CA LEU A 22 6.81 -5.85 -0.69
C LEU A 22 8.02 -6.13 0.21
N ALA A 23 9.19 -6.38 -0.37
CA ALA A 23 10.41 -6.66 0.39
C ALA A 23 10.95 -5.45 1.16
N VAL A 24 10.84 -4.25 0.60
CA VAL A 24 11.43 -3.02 1.20
C VAL A 24 10.47 -2.22 2.06
N SER A 25 9.17 -2.50 2.01
CA SER A 25 8.15 -1.66 2.65
C SER A 25 6.98 -2.50 3.20
N VAL A 26 7.30 -3.48 4.03
CA VAL A 26 6.28 -4.33 4.68
C VAL A 26 5.81 -3.74 6.01
N PRO A 27 4.59 -4.08 6.46
CA PRO A 27 4.16 -3.79 7.83
C PRO A 27 5.13 -4.40 8.87
N PRO A 28 5.31 -3.77 10.03
CA PRO A 28 6.28 -4.21 11.05
C PRO A 28 5.98 -5.62 11.62
N ILE A 29 4.75 -6.08 11.51
CA ILE A 29 4.33 -7.42 11.95
C ILE A 29 4.65 -8.53 10.93
N THR A 30 5.16 -8.17 9.75
CA THR A 30 5.38 -9.13 8.67
C THR A 30 6.77 -9.74 8.74
N LYS A 31 6.82 -11.07 8.65
CA LYS A 31 8.06 -11.83 8.50
C LYS A 31 8.24 -12.24 7.04
N LEU A 32 9.34 -11.80 6.42
CA LEU A 32 9.66 -12.12 5.03
C LEU A 32 10.19 -13.55 4.91
N THR A 33 9.49 -14.35 4.13
CA THR A 33 9.87 -15.73 3.76
C THR A 33 9.45 -15.97 2.31
N ASP A 34 9.96 -17.01 1.65
CA ASP A 34 9.52 -17.35 0.30
C ASP A 34 8.01 -17.65 0.27
N ARG A 35 7.51 -18.32 1.30
CA ARG A 35 6.08 -18.59 1.45
C ARG A 35 5.25 -17.31 1.53
N TYR A 36 5.76 -16.27 2.19
CA TYR A 36 5.11 -14.96 2.26
C TYR A 36 4.87 -14.38 0.86
N PHE A 37 5.88 -14.38 0.00
CA PHE A 37 5.74 -13.85 -1.35
C PHE A 37 4.77 -14.66 -2.22
N VAL A 38 4.75 -15.98 -2.07
CA VAL A 38 3.75 -16.84 -2.73
C VAL A 38 2.34 -16.46 -2.29
N LYS A 39 2.12 -16.26 -1.00
CA LYS A 39 0.83 -15.83 -0.44
C LYS A 39 0.40 -14.45 -0.92
N CYS A 40 1.34 -13.51 -1.02
CA CYS A 40 1.07 -12.20 -1.60
C CYS A 40 0.64 -12.29 -3.06
N LEU A 41 1.34 -13.10 -3.86
CA LEU A 41 0.99 -13.32 -5.26
C LEU A 41 -0.42 -13.92 -5.40
N GLU A 42 -0.73 -14.94 -4.63
CA GLU A 42 -2.08 -15.54 -4.58
C GLU A 42 -3.15 -14.50 -4.23
N ALA A 43 -2.90 -13.67 -3.20
CA ALA A 43 -3.82 -12.62 -2.77
C ALA A 43 -4.03 -11.54 -3.84
N LEU A 44 -2.96 -11.14 -4.54
CA LEU A 44 -3.03 -10.18 -5.65
C LEU A 44 -3.82 -10.74 -6.84
N LEU A 45 -3.59 -12.00 -7.20
CA LEU A 45 -4.32 -12.65 -8.29
C LEU A 45 -5.81 -12.86 -7.95
N ALA A 46 -6.13 -13.11 -6.68
CA ALA A 46 -7.50 -13.25 -6.19
C ALA A 46 -8.22 -11.91 -5.93
N GLY A 47 -7.51 -10.77 -6.02
CA GLY A 47 -8.06 -9.45 -5.75
C GLY A 47 -8.20 -9.08 -4.27
N LYS A 48 -7.72 -9.92 -3.35
CA LYS A 48 -7.68 -9.62 -1.89
C LYS A 48 -6.65 -8.55 -1.55
N MET A 49 -5.55 -8.52 -2.30
CA MET A 49 -4.59 -7.42 -2.32
C MET A 49 -4.64 -6.75 -3.70
N GLN A 50 -4.24 -5.50 -3.76
CA GLN A 50 -4.19 -4.73 -5.00
C GLN A 50 -2.83 -4.07 -5.15
N ALA A 51 -2.27 -4.11 -6.34
CA ALA A 51 -1.07 -3.38 -6.70
C ALA A 51 -1.44 -2.18 -7.58
N TRP A 52 -0.87 -1.03 -7.26
CA TRP A 52 -1.10 0.25 -7.93
C TRP A 52 0.21 0.83 -8.39
N VAL A 53 0.25 1.32 -9.59
CA VAL A 53 1.45 1.94 -10.17
C VAL A 53 1.22 3.42 -10.47
N PHE A 54 2.21 4.24 -10.16
CA PHE A 54 2.29 5.61 -10.62
C PHE A 54 3.05 5.64 -11.94
N LEU A 55 2.38 6.12 -12.96
CA LEU A 55 2.95 6.34 -14.29
C LEU A 55 2.95 7.83 -14.60
N GLU A 56 3.90 8.30 -15.38
CA GLU A 56 3.92 9.68 -15.85
C GLU A 56 2.64 10.03 -16.63
N LYS A 57 2.17 9.07 -17.43
CA LYS A 57 0.90 9.10 -18.16
C LYS A 57 0.41 7.67 -18.41
N VAL A 58 -0.87 7.53 -18.75
CA VAL A 58 -1.54 6.21 -18.91
C VAL A 58 -0.81 5.27 -19.88
N VAL A 59 -0.19 5.80 -20.93
CA VAL A 59 0.55 5.02 -21.94
C VAL A 59 2.02 4.83 -21.60
N ALA A 60 2.51 5.38 -20.49
CA ALA A 60 3.89 5.22 -20.08
C ALA A 60 4.14 3.79 -19.59
N THR A 61 5.34 3.29 -19.83
CA THR A 61 5.77 1.96 -19.37
C THR A 61 6.64 2.03 -18.12
N LYS A 62 7.18 3.20 -17.82
CA LYS A 62 8.05 3.43 -16.66
C LYS A 62 7.22 3.64 -15.41
N ILE A 63 7.47 2.80 -14.42
CA ILE A 63 6.83 2.90 -13.09
C ILE A 63 7.68 3.84 -12.23
N ASN A 64 7.07 4.93 -11.74
CA ASN A 64 7.74 5.89 -10.86
C ASN A 64 7.53 5.58 -9.37
N ALA A 65 6.43 4.95 -9.04
CA ALA A 65 6.14 4.47 -7.68
C ALA A 65 5.16 3.32 -7.73
N MET A 66 5.14 2.53 -6.67
CA MET A 66 4.19 1.45 -6.50
C MET A 66 3.61 1.49 -5.09
N VAL A 67 2.32 1.18 -4.99
CA VAL A 67 1.60 1.01 -3.73
C VAL A 67 0.88 -0.33 -3.76
N VAL A 68 0.94 -1.06 -2.66
CA VAL A 68 0.18 -2.29 -2.45
C VAL A 68 -0.83 -2.04 -1.34
N THR A 69 -2.08 -2.39 -1.58
CA THR A 69 -3.18 -2.24 -0.62
C THR A 69 -3.82 -3.59 -0.32
N GLU A 70 -4.46 -3.68 0.85
CA GLU A 70 -5.21 -4.85 1.29
C GLU A 70 -6.50 -4.39 1.97
N ILE A 71 -7.61 -5.03 1.65
CA ILE A 71 -8.85 -4.82 2.39
C ILE A 71 -8.80 -5.73 3.61
N ILE A 72 -8.74 -5.11 4.80
CA ILE A 72 -8.74 -5.80 6.08
C ILE A 72 -10.09 -5.62 6.77
N GLY A 73 -10.46 -6.57 7.61
CA GLY A 73 -11.72 -6.55 8.35
C GLY A 73 -11.56 -6.87 9.83
N ASP A 74 -12.41 -6.27 10.63
CA ASP A 74 -12.62 -6.68 12.00
C ASP A 74 -13.75 -7.72 12.01
N PRO A 75 -13.47 -8.98 12.38
CA PRO A 75 -14.48 -10.04 12.36
C PRO A 75 -15.59 -9.83 13.40
N ILE A 76 -15.35 -9.03 14.43
CA ILE A 76 -16.33 -8.77 15.49
C ILE A 76 -17.36 -7.74 15.03
N SER A 77 -16.92 -6.61 14.51
CA SER A 77 -17.82 -5.54 14.05
C SER A 77 -18.26 -5.67 12.60
N GLY A 78 -17.56 -6.46 11.79
CA GLY A 78 -17.73 -6.50 10.34
C GLY A 78 -17.18 -5.28 9.61
N THR A 79 -16.55 -4.34 10.32
CA THR A 79 -15.95 -3.13 9.76
C THR A 79 -14.78 -3.46 8.86
N LYS A 80 -14.74 -2.85 7.68
CA LYS A 80 -13.64 -2.99 6.71
C LYS A 80 -12.81 -1.71 6.64
N SER A 81 -11.51 -1.89 6.43
CA SER A 81 -10.54 -0.80 6.19
C SER A 81 -9.68 -1.12 4.99
N LEU A 82 -9.27 -0.10 4.25
CA LEU A 82 -8.23 -0.27 3.24
C LEU A 82 -6.88 0.02 3.89
N LEU A 83 -6.06 -1.01 4.04
CA LEU A 83 -4.69 -0.87 4.52
C LEU A 83 -3.78 -0.55 3.34
N VAL A 84 -3.07 0.57 3.42
CA VAL A 84 -1.90 0.81 2.57
C VAL A 84 -0.77 -0.05 3.12
N TYR A 85 -0.61 -1.22 2.52
CA TYR A 85 0.22 -2.31 3.03
C TYR A 85 1.71 -2.07 2.81
N ALA A 86 2.07 -1.63 1.61
CA ALA A 86 3.45 -1.33 1.22
C ALA A 86 3.47 -0.25 0.15
N GLY A 87 4.58 0.47 0.04
CA GLY A 87 4.76 1.47 -1.00
C GLY A 87 6.22 1.88 -1.15
N THR A 88 6.63 2.17 -2.37
CA THR A 88 7.96 2.67 -2.67
C THR A 88 7.94 3.60 -3.87
N THR A 89 8.86 4.54 -3.89
CA THR A 89 9.14 5.38 -5.04
C THR A 89 10.46 4.94 -5.68
N PHE A 90 10.60 5.17 -6.98
CA PHE A 90 11.81 4.80 -7.72
C PHE A 90 12.64 6.05 -8.06
N GLU A 91 12.73 6.45 -9.31
CA GLU A 91 13.61 7.54 -9.71
C GLU A 91 13.03 8.94 -9.47
N VAL A 92 11.74 9.09 -9.63
CA VAL A 92 11.05 10.39 -9.52
C VAL A 92 9.91 10.28 -8.51
N ASP A 93 10.00 11.06 -7.45
CA ASP A 93 8.92 11.14 -6.48
C ASP A 93 7.71 11.89 -7.03
N PRO A 94 6.49 11.41 -6.79
CA PRO A 94 5.29 12.19 -7.04
C PRO A 94 5.30 13.50 -6.24
N ASN A 95 4.82 14.59 -6.85
CA ASN A 95 4.65 15.85 -6.14
C ASN A 95 3.40 15.80 -5.21
N LEU A 96 3.21 16.84 -4.40
CA LEU A 96 2.13 16.88 -3.42
C LEU A 96 0.73 16.76 -4.05
N LYS A 97 0.52 17.38 -5.22
CA LYS A 97 -0.75 17.30 -5.97
C LYS A 97 -1.02 15.87 -6.45
N GLU A 98 0.02 15.19 -6.91
CA GLU A 98 -0.04 13.81 -7.37
C GLU A 98 -0.31 12.85 -6.20
N TRP A 99 0.35 13.02 -5.06
CA TRP A 99 0.08 12.29 -3.83
C TRP A 99 -1.37 12.47 -3.36
N LYS A 100 -1.87 13.70 -3.37
CA LYS A 100 -3.26 13.99 -3.03
C LYS A 100 -4.24 13.32 -3.99
N GLY A 101 -3.97 13.38 -5.29
CA GLY A 101 -4.79 12.72 -6.31
C GLY A 101 -4.83 11.21 -6.15
N ALA A 102 -3.68 10.60 -5.86
CA ALA A 102 -3.58 9.17 -5.57
C ALA A 102 -4.36 8.77 -4.32
N THR A 103 -4.22 9.54 -3.25
CA THR A 103 -4.98 9.31 -2.01
C THR A 103 -6.47 9.36 -2.25
N ILE A 104 -6.96 10.35 -3.00
CA ILE A 104 -8.38 10.46 -3.36
C ILE A 104 -8.83 9.24 -4.18
N LYS A 105 -8.02 8.75 -5.09
CA LYS A 105 -8.34 7.56 -5.88
C LYS A 105 -8.45 6.31 -5.01
N LEU A 106 -7.53 6.12 -4.09
CA LEU A 106 -7.58 5.01 -3.12
C LEU A 106 -8.80 5.13 -2.19
N MET A 107 -9.13 6.34 -1.74
CA MET A 107 -10.35 6.58 -0.94
C MET A 107 -11.62 6.19 -1.70
N ARG A 108 -11.71 6.51 -2.98
CA ARG A 108 -12.86 6.11 -3.83
C ARG A 108 -12.94 4.59 -3.96
N PHE A 109 -11.82 3.94 -4.18
CA PHE A 109 -11.76 2.48 -4.23
C PHE A 109 -12.18 1.85 -2.89
N ALA A 110 -11.64 2.35 -1.78
CA ALA A 110 -11.99 1.89 -0.44
C ALA A 110 -13.51 2.02 -0.19
N LYS A 111 -14.08 3.18 -0.48
CA LYS A 111 -15.52 3.44 -0.32
C LYS A 111 -16.37 2.51 -1.19
N ALA A 112 -15.98 2.30 -2.45
CA ALA A 112 -16.68 1.39 -3.36
C ALA A 112 -16.65 -0.07 -2.89
N ASN A 113 -15.68 -0.46 -2.06
CA ASN A 113 -15.54 -1.80 -1.49
C ASN A 113 -16.08 -1.90 -0.05
N GLY A 114 -16.83 -0.90 0.43
CA GLY A 114 -17.45 -0.93 1.75
C GLY A 114 -16.52 -0.64 2.92
N CYS A 115 -15.34 -0.09 2.67
CA CYS A 115 -14.42 0.33 3.72
C CYS A 115 -14.90 1.63 4.38
N VAL A 116 -14.72 1.73 5.69
CA VAL A 116 -15.09 2.94 6.47
C VAL A 116 -13.92 3.91 6.62
N ASN A 117 -12.68 3.43 6.45
CA ASN A 117 -11.48 4.24 6.52
C ASN A 117 -10.34 3.63 5.70
N MET A 118 -9.23 4.37 5.65
CA MET A 118 -7.93 3.88 5.19
C MET A 118 -6.94 3.95 6.35
N THR A 119 -6.06 2.97 6.43
CA THR A 119 -5.00 2.88 7.44
C THR A 119 -3.65 2.64 6.78
N SER A 120 -2.57 3.01 7.46
CA SER A 120 -1.21 2.79 6.98
C SER A 120 -0.25 2.69 8.17
N TYR A 121 0.76 1.83 8.06
CA TYR A 121 1.92 1.87 8.93
C TYR A 121 2.97 2.80 8.32
N VAL A 122 3.39 3.79 9.08
CA VAL A 122 4.35 4.79 8.59
C VAL A 122 5.51 4.91 9.56
N ASN A 123 6.69 4.57 9.09
CA ASN A 123 7.96 4.75 9.83
C ASN A 123 8.89 5.78 9.17
N ASN A 124 8.47 6.38 8.07
CA ASN A 124 9.25 7.35 7.31
C ASN A 124 8.76 8.78 7.63
N PRO A 125 9.61 9.65 8.23
CA PRO A 125 9.24 11.03 8.55
C PRO A 125 8.78 11.84 7.34
N ARG A 126 9.35 11.60 6.17
CA ARG A 126 8.96 12.27 4.92
C ARG A 126 7.53 11.94 4.51
N LEU A 127 7.13 10.68 4.60
CA LEU A 127 5.75 10.27 4.30
C LEU A 127 4.76 10.87 5.31
N MET A 128 5.16 10.97 6.59
CA MET A 128 4.36 11.65 7.61
C MET A 128 4.16 13.14 7.30
N GLU A 129 5.18 13.82 6.80
CA GLU A 129 5.06 15.22 6.35
C GLU A 129 4.11 15.37 5.17
N ILE A 130 4.18 14.46 4.21
CA ILE A 130 3.28 14.43 3.05
C ILE A 130 1.83 14.27 3.54
N TYR A 131 1.58 13.34 4.44
CA TYR A 131 0.24 13.13 5.01
C TYR A 131 -0.29 14.37 5.72
N LYS A 132 0.53 15.03 6.54
CA LYS A 132 0.16 16.30 7.19
C LYS A 132 -0.17 17.40 6.18
N LYS A 133 0.64 17.56 5.14
CA LYS A 133 0.44 18.58 4.10
C LYS A 133 -0.82 18.37 3.29
N ILE A 134 -1.26 17.13 3.08
CA ILE A 134 -2.53 16.82 2.40
C ILE A 134 -3.72 16.75 3.35
N GLY A 135 -3.54 17.03 4.63
CA GLY A 135 -4.60 17.15 5.63
C GLY A 135 -4.99 15.85 6.33
N ILE A 136 -4.13 14.84 6.31
CA ILE A 136 -4.37 13.57 7.01
C ILE A 136 -3.85 13.67 8.44
N ARG A 137 -4.69 13.27 9.41
CA ARG A 137 -4.33 13.20 10.83
C ARG A 137 -3.78 11.84 11.20
N SER A 138 -2.79 11.85 12.09
CA SER A 138 -2.27 10.66 12.76
C SER A 138 -2.76 10.69 14.23
N GLU A 139 -3.60 9.72 14.60
CA GLU A 139 -4.22 9.65 15.94
C GLU A 139 -3.67 8.51 16.78
N TYR A 140 -2.97 7.55 16.17
CA TYR A 140 -2.50 6.33 16.80
C TYR A 140 -1.03 6.11 16.58
N PHE A 141 -0.38 5.48 17.56
CA PHE A 141 0.97 4.96 17.44
C PHE A 141 0.94 3.43 17.37
N PHE A 142 1.80 2.86 16.53
CA PHE A 142 2.05 1.42 16.53
C PHE A 142 3.15 1.12 17.56
N VAL A 143 2.89 0.17 18.44
CA VAL A 143 3.86 -0.30 19.45
C VAL A 143 4.11 -1.79 19.22
N GLU A 144 5.38 -2.15 19.05
CA GLU A 144 5.82 -3.53 18.94
C GLU A 144 6.60 -3.92 20.19
N ILE A 145 6.22 -5.05 20.79
CA ILE A 145 6.92 -5.62 21.94
C ILE A 145 7.40 -7.01 21.55
N GLY A 146 8.73 -7.19 21.47
CA GLY A 146 9.32 -8.49 21.21
C GLY A 146 9.08 -9.44 22.40
N LEU A 147 8.54 -10.63 22.12
CA LEU A 147 8.21 -11.61 23.17
C LEU A 147 9.40 -12.47 23.59
N ASP A 148 10.49 -12.41 22.86
CA ASP A 148 11.73 -13.14 23.11
C ASP A 148 12.72 -12.36 24.01
N LYS A 149 12.39 -11.13 24.40
CA LYS A 149 13.19 -10.27 25.26
C LYS A 149 12.47 -9.99 26.59
N PRO A 150 13.19 -9.99 27.73
CA PRO A 150 12.63 -9.54 29.00
C PRO A 150 12.37 -8.03 28.98
N LEU A 151 11.37 -7.60 29.74
CA LEU A 151 11.13 -6.19 30.00
C LEU A 151 12.20 -5.62 30.93
#